data_20c78586c022951bfaf9414c525408ff
#
_entry.id   20c78586c022951bfaf9414c525408ff
#
_cell.length_a   1.000
_cell.length_b   1.000
_cell.length_c   1.000
_cell.angle_alpha   90.00
_cell.angle_beta   90.00
_cell.angle_gamma   90.00
#
_symmetry.space_group_name_H-M   'P 1'
#
loop_
_entity.id
_entity.type
_entity.pdbx_description
1 polymer ?
#
loop_
_entity_poly.entity_id
_entity_poly.type
_entity_poly.pdbx_seq_one_letter_code
_entity_poly.pdbx_strand_id
1 'polypeptide(L)'
;MSDIPKSKRAYSNLEAHHKALEIRRKIAVELLASFAYSEKKLGEAVRKQTQHIQDPEHRAEAAQAIRNLEEDFACWFIKRHRDRVDDLCCDIAQHLRGANTIWPTYHFEYKDRRGELNQALKCCNKLQDELQYIAESLPADKNKYMDIVLEVEALFNMIKALRQSDNRFLPHPFEQRYTVPFRQAYVGQHK
;
A
#
# COMPACT_ATOMS: atom_id res chain seq x y z
N MET A 1 -19.32 -20.61 19.24
CA MET A 1 -19.29 -19.76 18.04
C MET A 1 -20.02 -18.46 18.36
N SER A 2 -19.49 -17.29 17.95
CA SER A 2 -20.12 -16.00 18.25
C SER A 2 -21.31 -15.78 17.31
N ASP A 3 -22.51 -15.50 17.86
CA ASP A 3 -23.75 -15.23 17.10
C ASP A 3 -23.77 -13.84 16.44
N ILE A 4 -22.67 -13.08 16.52
CA ILE A 4 -22.56 -11.76 15.90
C ILE A 4 -22.40 -11.94 14.38
N PRO A 5 -23.28 -11.35 13.55
CA PRO A 5 -23.16 -11.37 12.10
C PRO A 5 -21.78 -10.87 11.63
N LYS A 6 -21.22 -11.49 10.58
CA LYS A 6 -19.90 -11.10 10.03
C LYS A 6 -19.79 -9.61 9.73
N SER A 7 -20.89 -8.98 9.27
CA SER A 7 -20.97 -7.54 8.99
C SER A 7 -20.85 -6.63 10.22
N LYS A 8 -21.02 -7.17 11.42
CA LYS A 8 -20.91 -6.43 12.69
C LYS A 8 -19.67 -6.82 13.50
N ARG A 9 -18.87 -7.78 13.04
CA ARG A 9 -17.62 -8.16 13.70
C ARG A 9 -16.52 -7.15 13.33
N ALA A 10 -15.73 -6.77 14.32
CA ALA A 10 -14.46 -6.08 14.03
C ALA A 10 -13.55 -7.01 13.21
N TYR A 11 -12.88 -6.45 12.22
CA TYR A 11 -11.88 -7.19 11.44
C TYR A 11 -10.79 -7.73 12.36
N SER A 12 -10.33 -8.94 12.09
CA SER A 12 -9.14 -9.48 12.76
C SER A 12 -7.87 -9.05 12.00
N ASN A 13 -6.73 -8.99 12.70
CA ASN A 13 -5.44 -8.78 12.04
C ASN A 13 -5.15 -9.86 10.99
N LEU A 14 -5.63 -11.08 11.23
CA LEU A 14 -5.47 -12.20 10.30
C LEU A 14 -6.25 -11.96 8.99
N GLU A 15 -7.47 -11.41 9.08
CA GLU A 15 -8.27 -11.06 7.88
C GLU A 15 -7.59 -9.96 7.07
N ALA A 16 -7.09 -8.91 7.73
CA ALA A 16 -6.35 -7.84 7.06
C ALA A 16 -5.05 -8.36 6.42
N HIS A 17 -4.33 -9.25 7.09
CA HIS A 17 -3.13 -9.88 6.52
C HIS A 17 -3.47 -10.75 5.30
N HIS A 18 -4.52 -11.55 5.36
CA HIS A 18 -4.99 -12.34 4.20
C HIS A 18 -5.39 -11.45 3.03
N LYS A 19 -6.10 -10.34 3.31
CA LYS A 19 -6.48 -9.37 2.27
C LYS A 19 -5.24 -8.71 1.64
N ALA A 20 -4.23 -8.37 2.44
CA ALA A 20 -2.97 -7.85 1.92
C ALA A 20 -2.26 -8.82 0.97
N LEU A 21 -2.21 -10.11 1.31
CA LEU A 21 -1.64 -11.14 0.45
C LEU A 21 -2.47 -11.36 -0.83
N GLU A 22 -3.79 -11.25 -0.76
CA GLU A 22 -4.68 -11.32 -1.92
C GLU A 22 -4.40 -10.17 -2.89
N ILE A 23 -4.34 -8.94 -2.39
CA ILE A 23 -4.02 -7.74 -3.18
C ILE A 23 -2.63 -7.88 -3.82
N ARG A 24 -1.61 -8.33 -3.07
CA ARG A 24 -0.27 -8.58 -3.63
C ARG A 24 -0.30 -9.57 -4.80
N ARG A 25 -1.03 -10.67 -4.67
CA ARG A 25 -1.17 -11.66 -5.76
C ARG A 25 -1.87 -11.04 -6.97
N LYS A 26 -2.93 -10.28 -6.74
CA LYS A 26 -3.66 -9.60 -7.81
C LYS A 26 -2.77 -8.60 -8.55
N ILE A 27 -2.04 -7.76 -7.84
CA ILE A 27 -1.07 -6.82 -8.42
C ILE A 27 0.00 -7.56 -9.23
N ALA A 28 0.55 -8.65 -8.69
CA ALA A 28 1.56 -9.44 -9.38
C ALA A 28 1.06 -10.00 -10.72
N VAL A 29 -0.18 -10.48 -10.77
CA VAL A 29 -0.77 -11.07 -11.98
C VAL A 29 -1.24 -10.00 -12.97
N GLU A 30 -1.88 -8.93 -12.49
CA GLU A 30 -2.58 -7.98 -13.36
C GLU A 30 -1.74 -6.75 -13.77
N LEU A 31 -0.79 -6.33 -12.92
CA LEU A 31 -0.04 -5.10 -13.15
C LEU A 31 1.46 -5.30 -13.35
N LEU A 32 2.15 -6.12 -12.53
CA LEU A 32 3.62 -6.11 -12.49
C LEU A 32 4.28 -6.52 -13.82
N ALA A 33 3.59 -7.25 -14.69
CA ALA A 33 4.13 -7.64 -15.98
C ALA A 33 4.35 -6.44 -16.92
N SER A 34 3.35 -5.55 -16.99
CA SER A 34 3.32 -4.46 -17.96
C SER A 34 2.73 -3.15 -17.44
N PHE A 35 2.33 -3.07 -16.17
CA PHE A 35 1.56 -1.96 -15.61
C PHE A 35 0.37 -1.53 -16.49
N ALA A 36 -0.31 -2.51 -17.07
CA ALA A 36 -1.44 -2.29 -17.98
C ALA A 36 -1.12 -1.39 -19.19
N TYR A 37 0.14 -1.36 -19.64
CA TYR A 37 0.55 -0.65 -20.84
C TYR A 37 -0.32 -1.01 -22.04
N SER A 38 -0.74 -0.03 -22.80
CA SER A 38 -1.74 -0.18 -23.86
C SER A 38 -1.22 0.39 -25.17
N GLU A 39 -0.92 -0.51 -26.12
CA GLU A 39 -0.57 -0.18 -27.50
C GLU A 39 -1.60 0.74 -28.18
N LYS A 40 -2.88 0.55 -27.90
CA LYS A 40 -3.95 1.42 -28.42
C LYS A 40 -3.78 2.86 -27.97
N LYS A 41 -3.53 3.05 -26.66
CA LYS A 41 -3.33 4.40 -26.08
C LYS A 41 -2.04 5.02 -26.55
N LEU A 42 -0.98 4.22 -26.70
CA LEU A 42 0.27 4.67 -27.32
C LEU A 42 0.00 5.18 -28.76
N GLY A 43 -0.69 4.39 -29.58
CA GLY A 43 -1.06 4.79 -30.93
C GLY A 43 -1.90 6.07 -30.99
N GLU A 44 -2.83 6.27 -30.05
CA GLU A 44 -3.62 7.51 -29.95
C GLU A 44 -2.73 8.71 -29.55
N ALA A 45 -1.78 8.53 -28.62
CA ALA A 45 -0.85 9.56 -28.19
C ALA A 45 0.08 9.97 -29.34
N VAL A 46 0.69 9.00 -30.02
CA VAL A 46 1.55 9.23 -31.19
C VAL A 46 0.78 9.96 -32.28
N ARG A 47 -0.44 9.53 -32.64
CA ARG A 47 -1.28 10.19 -33.63
C ARG A 47 -1.57 11.65 -33.25
N LYS A 48 -1.87 11.92 -31.99
CA LYS A 48 -2.11 13.28 -31.49
C LYS A 48 -0.88 14.17 -31.62
N GLN A 49 0.31 13.63 -31.33
CA GLN A 49 1.56 14.36 -31.43
C GLN A 49 1.97 14.65 -32.87
N THR A 50 1.62 13.78 -33.82
CA THR A 50 2.04 13.90 -35.23
C THR A 50 0.97 14.49 -36.15
N GLN A 51 -0.22 14.80 -35.65
CA GLN A 51 -1.37 15.30 -36.47
C GLN A 51 -1.10 16.61 -37.21
N HIS A 52 -0.15 17.44 -36.71
CA HIS A 52 0.21 18.72 -37.30
C HIS A 52 1.19 18.59 -38.47
N ILE A 53 1.79 17.42 -38.70
CA ILE A 53 2.70 17.17 -39.78
C ILE A 53 1.90 16.87 -41.07
N GLN A 54 1.98 17.69 -42.06
CA GLN A 54 1.19 17.55 -43.27
C GLN A 54 1.74 16.50 -44.24
N ASP A 55 3.08 16.43 -44.36
CA ASP A 55 3.73 15.45 -45.21
C ASP A 55 3.60 14.03 -44.66
N PRO A 56 3.05 13.07 -45.48
CA PRO A 56 2.83 11.70 -45.02
C PRO A 56 4.08 10.94 -44.63
N GLU A 57 5.20 11.13 -45.39
CA GLU A 57 6.47 10.44 -45.15
C GLU A 57 7.08 10.92 -43.82
N HIS A 58 7.24 12.22 -43.66
CA HIS A 58 7.73 12.82 -42.42
C HIS A 58 6.87 12.51 -41.23
N ARG A 59 5.52 12.41 -41.42
CA ARG A 59 4.62 12.00 -40.35
C ARG A 59 4.84 10.56 -39.90
N ALA A 60 5.08 9.66 -40.84
CA ALA A 60 5.35 8.24 -40.56
C ALA A 60 6.69 8.08 -39.82
N GLU A 61 7.74 8.78 -40.28
CA GLU A 61 9.04 8.76 -39.62
C GLU A 61 8.96 9.31 -38.17
N ALA A 62 8.32 10.47 -38.02
CA ALA A 62 8.12 11.06 -36.69
C ALA A 62 7.30 10.15 -35.76
N ALA A 63 6.24 9.52 -36.28
CA ALA A 63 5.43 8.58 -35.53
C ALA A 63 6.23 7.37 -35.06
N GLN A 64 7.10 6.82 -35.92
CA GLN A 64 7.96 5.69 -35.55
C GLN A 64 9.04 6.10 -34.54
N ALA A 65 9.64 7.28 -34.69
CA ALA A 65 10.62 7.78 -33.73
C ALA A 65 10.02 7.99 -32.34
N ILE A 66 8.80 8.59 -32.26
CA ILE A 66 8.09 8.80 -31.01
C ILE A 66 7.72 7.44 -30.37
N ARG A 67 7.23 6.49 -31.17
CA ARG A 67 6.90 5.14 -30.69
C ARG A 67 8.09 4.45 -30.05
N ASN A 68 9.25 4.46 -30.70
CA ASN A 68 10.46 3.85 -30.19
C ASN A 68 10.89 4.47 -28.84
N LEU A 69 10.85 5.81 -28.74
CA LEU A 69 11.17 6.51 -27.49
C LEU A 69 10.20 6.17 -26.35
N GLU A 70 8.91 6.08 -26.64
CA GLU A 70 7.89 5.73 -25.65
C GLU A 70 7.99 4.27 -25.20
N GLU A 71 8.34 3.35 -26.11
CA GLU A 71 8.57 1.94 -25.79
C GLU A 71 9.81 1.76 -24.91
N ASP A 72 10.91 2.43 -25.25
CA ASP A 72 12.15 2.42 -24.46
C ASP A 72 11.91 3.00 -23.05
N PHE A 73 11.19 4.12 -22.97
CA PHE A 73 10.79 4.72 -21.71
C PHE A 73 9.91 3.76 -20.90
N ALA A 74 8.88 3.17 -21.50
CA ALA A 74 7.98 2.24 -20.82
C ALA A 74 8.73 1.02 -20.29
N CYS A 75 9.65 0.46 -21.07
CA CYS A 75 10.47 -0.68 -20.67
C CYS A 75 11.34 -0.34 -19.45
N TRP A 76 12.03 0.79 -19.48
CA TRP A 76 12.84 1.29 -18.36
C TRP A 76 11.97 1.56 -17.13
N PHE A 77 10.84 2.24 -17.32
CA PHE A 77 9.93 2.64 -16.26
C PHE A 77 9.31 1.43 -15.54
N ILE A 78 8.80 0.45 -16.30
CA ILE A 78 8.24 -0.80 -15.77
C ILE A 78 9.28 -1.52 -14.93
N LYS A 79 10.49 -1.67 -15.45
CA LYS A 79 11.58 -2.34 -14.72
C LYS A 79 11.94 -1.60 -13.43
N ARG A 80 11.94 -0.27 -13.45
CA ARG A 80 12.27 0.59 -12.30
C ARG A 80 11.25 0.51 -11.17
N HIS A 81 9.95 0.46 -11.51
CA HIS A 81 8.87 0.56 -10.54
C HIS A 81 8.31 -0.80 -10.07
N ARG A 82 8.63 -1.87 -10.79
CA ARG A 82 8.14 -3.23 -10.46
C ARG A 82 8.53 -3.67 -9.05
N ASP A 83 9.81 -3.61 -8.74
CA ASP A 83 10.34 -4.04 -7.45
C ASP A 83 9.76 -3.18 -6.32
N ARG A 84 9.67 -1.86 -6.54
CA ARG A 84 9.12 -0.94 -5.55
C ARG A 84 7.65 -1.24 -5.20
N VAL A 85 6.82 -1.56 -6.18
CA VAL A 85 5.41 -1.90 -5.96
C VAL A 85 5.30 -3.23 -5.21
N ASP A 86 6.10 -4.25 -5.57
CA ASP A 86 6.10 -5.53 -4.86
C ASP A 86 6.62 -5.38 -3.42
N ASP A 87 7.69 -4.60 -3.20
CA ASP A 87 8.22 -4.31 -1.87
C ASP A 87 7.16 -3.65 -0.97
N LEU A 88 6.43 -2.64 -1.48
CA LEU A 88 5.36 -1.99 -0.72
C LEU A 88 4.24 -2.97 -0.34
N CYS A 89 3.86 -3.87 -1.25
CA CYS A 89 2.88 -4.92 -0.96
C CYS A 89 3.41 -5.91 0.09
N CYS A 90 4.70 -6.25 0.03
CA CYS A 90 5.37 -7.10 0.99
C CYS A 90 5.39 -6.46 2.38
N ASP A 91 5.80 -5.19 2.46
CA ASP A 91 5.87 -4.42 3.70
C ASP A 91 4.51 -4.33 4.41
N ILE A 92 3.43 -4.08 3.66
CA ILE A 92 2.07 -4.08 4.22
C ILE A 92 1.78 -5.41 4.92
N ALA A 93 2.03 -6.53 4.23
CA ALA A 93 1.77 -7.85 4.76
C ALA A 93 2.66 -8.18 5.98
N GLN A 94 3.94 -7.78 5.95
CA GLN A 94 4.89 -8.00 7.05
C GLN A 94 4.50 -7.21 8.29
N HIS A 95 4.14 -5.93 8.17
CA HIS A 95 3.69 -5.10 9.27
C HIS A 95 2.38 -5.60 9.88
N LEU A 96 1.44 -6.07 9.06
CA LEU A 96 0.22 -6.71 9.56
C LEU A 96 0.51 -8.01 10.31
N ARG A 97 1.47 -8.80 9.83
CA ARG A 97 1.91 -10.00 10.53
C ARG A 97 2.61 -9.65 11.84
N GLY A 98 3.50 -8.65 11.85
CA GLY A 98 4.15 -8.12 13.04
C GLY A 98 3.11 -7.70 14.09
N ALA A 99 2.15 -6.88 13.71
CA ALA A 99 1.05 -6.49 14.60
C ALA A 99 0.27 -7.68 15.16
N ASN A 100 0.07 -8.74 14.36
CA ASN A 100 -0.67 -9.93 14.80
C ASN A 100 0.11 -10.79 15.81
N THR A 101 1.43 -10.76 15.78
CA THR A 101 2.27 -11.52 16.73
C THR A 101 2.38 -10.85 18.10
N ILE A 102 2.08 -9.55 18.19
CA ILE A 102 2.14 -8.80 19.44
C ILE A 102 0.78 -8.84 20.13
N TRP A 103 0.71 -9.53 21.28
CA TRP A 103 -0.46 -9.47 22.15
C TRP A 103 -0.20 -8.42 23.25
N PRO A 104 -0.92 -7.30 23.27
CA PRO A 104 -0.60 -6.19 24.14
C PRO A 104 -1.02 -6.45 25.59
N THR A 105 -0.15 -7.06 26.36
CA THR A 105 -0.28 -7.22 27.81
C THR A 105 0.25 -5.99 28.55
N TYR A 106 1.34 -5.42 28.04
CA TYR A 106 1.99 -4.24 28.61
C TYR A 106 1.84 -3.02 27.69
N HIS A 107 1.96 -1.83 28.27
CA HIS A 107 1.78 -0.58 27.52
C HIS A 107 2.79 -0.41 26.39
N PHE A 108 4.04 -0.89 26.53
CA PHE A 108 5.01 -0.84 25.45
C PHE A 108 4.62 -1.76 24.28
N GLU A 109 4.09 -2.95 24.54
CA GLU A 109 3.60 -3.88 23.51
C GLU A 109 2.41 -3.27 22.74
N TYR A 110 1.52 -2.54 23.43
CA TYR A 110 0.47 -1.77 22.77
C TYR A 110 1.05 -0.73 21.80
N LYS A 111 2.10 0.00 22.22
CA LYS A 111 2.76 0.98 21.36
C LYS A 111 3.43 0.32 20.15
N ASP A 112 4.11 -0.81 20.36
CA ASP A 112 4.78 -1.55 19.30
C ASP A 112 3.78 -2.09 18.28
N ARG A 113 2.72 -2.74 18.74
CA ARG A 113 1.63 -3.22 17.88
C ARG A 113 1.00 -2.07 17.09
N ARG A 114 0.73 -0.94 17.74
CA ARG A 114 0.20 0.26 17.10
C ARG A 114 1.20 0.86 16.10
N GLY A 115 2.49 0.77 16.38
CA GLY A 115 3.59 1.12 15.48
C GLY A 115 3.53 0.34 14.18
N GLU A 116 3.41 -0.99 14.27
CA GLU A 116 3.25 -1.89 13.13
C GLU A 116 2.03 -1.53 12.28
N LEU A 117 0.86 -1.34 12.90
CA LEU A 117 -0.35 -0.93 12.17
C LEU A 117 -0.20 0.44 11.49
N ASN A 118 0.52 1.39 12.11
CA ASN A 118 0.81 2.69 11.51
C ASN A 118 1.74 2.56 10.30
N GLN A 119 2.73 1.67 10.33
CA GLN A 119 3.60 1.42 9.18
C GLN A 119 2.82 0.76 8.03
N ALA A 120 1.96 -0.21 8.33
CA ALA A 120 1.08 -0.80 7.31
C ALA A 120 0.20 0.27 6.61
N LEU A 121 -0.41 1.20 7.37
CA LEU A 121 -1.18 2.31 6.81
C LEU A 121 -0.32 3.23 5.92
N LYS A 122 0.90 3.56 6.35
CA LYS A 122 1.83 4.37 5.55
C LYS A 122 2.20 3.66 4.24
N CYS A 123 2.43 2.34 4.29
CA CYS A 123 2.74 1.57 3.08
C CYS A 123 1.54 1.49 2.12
N CYS A 124 0.29 1.42 2.63
CA CYS A 124 -0.91 1.51 1.78
C CYS A 124 -0.96 2.86 1.03
N ASN A 125 -0.74 3.99 1.72
CA ASN A 125 -0.73 5.30 1.07
C ASN A 125 0.38 5.39 0.02
N LYS A 126 1.61 4.96 0.37
CA LYS A 126 2.73 4.95 -0.60
C LYS A 126 2.42 4.08 -1.83
N LEU A 127 1.75 2.96 -1.64
CA LEU A 127 1.35 2.09 -2.75
C LEU A 127 0.32 2.78 -3.65
N GLN A 128 -0.66 3.47 -3.08
CA GLN A 128 -1.64 4.24 -3.84
C GLN A 128 -0.98 5.37 -4.63
N ASP A 129 -0.09 6.14 -4.00
CA ASP A 129 0.68 7.21 -4.65
C ASP A 129 1.53 6.66 -5.81
N GLU A 130 2.19 5.53 -5.60
CA GLU A 130 3.03 4.88 -6.62
C GLU A 130 2.19 4.38 -7.81
N LEU A 131 1.06 3.72 -7.53
CA LEU A 131 0.15 3.25 -8.57
C LEU A 131 -0.45 4.42 -9.37
N GLN A 132 -0.80 5.51 -8.71
CA GLN A 132 -1.27 6.73 -9.38
C GLN A 132 -0.18 7.29 -10.30
N TYR A 133 1.04 7.45 -9.79
CA TYR A 133 2.17 7.95 -10.57
C TYR A 133 2.43 7.10 -11.83
N ILE A 134 2.40 5.76 -11.69
CA ILE A 134 2.56 4.85 -12.82
C ILE A 134 1.42 5.03 -13.84
N ALA A 135 0.17 5.10 -13.38
CA ALA A 135 -1.00 5.26 -14.24
C ALA A 135 -1.04 6.61 -15.00
N GLU A 136 -0.39 7.64 -14.45
CA GLU A 136 -0.27 8.95 -15.07
C GLU A 136 0.92 9.05 -16.04
N SER A 137 2.00 8.30 -15.75
CA SER A 137 3.25 8.36 -16.52
C SER A 137 3.26 7.44 -17.74
N LEU A 138 2.45 6.40 -17.76
CA LEU A 138 2.38 5.45 -18.87
C LEU A 138 1.05 5.57 -19.65
N PRO A 139 1.03 5.27 -20.97
CA PRO A 139 -0.21 5.07 -21.73
C PRO A 139 -0.91 3.80 -21.28
N ALA A 140 -1.41 3.77 -20.03
CA ALA A 140 -1.95 2.61 -19.36
C ALA A 140 -3.49 2.54 -19.38
N ASP A 141 -4.03 1.32 -19.20
CA ASP A 141 -5.45 1.14 -18.94
C ASP A 141 -5.80 1.48 -17.49
N LYS A 142 -6.31 2.69 -17.27
CA LYS A 142 -6.63 3.23 -15.95
C LYS A 142 -7.70 2.44 -15.19
N ASN A 143 -8.56 1.68 -15.88
CA ASN A 143 -9.60 0.90 -15.22
C ASN A 143 -9.00 -0.23 -14.37
N LYS A 144 -7.91 -0.84 -14.85
CA LYS A 144 -7.21 -1.88 -14.08
C LYS A 144 -6.60 -1.35 -12.78
N TYR A 145 -6.15 -0.08 -12.77
CA TYR A 145 -5.65 0.56 -11.56
C TYR A 145 -6.76 0.88 -10.59
N MET A 146 -7.90 1.35 -11.08
CA MET A 146 -9.03 1.76 -10.23
C MET A 146 -9.48 0.61 -9.32
N ASP A 147 -9.65 -0.58 -9.85
CA ASP A 147 -10.08 -1.76 -9.08
C ASP A 147 -9.09 -2.10 -7.95
N ILE A 148 -7.79 -2.04 -8.26
CA ILE A 148 -6.74 -2.32 -7.29
C ILE A 148 -6.65 -1.22 -6.23
N VAL A 149 -6.73 0.05 -6.62
CA VAL A 149 -6.72 1.18 -5.69
C VAL A 149 -7.89 1.09 -4.71
N LEU A 150 -9.09 0.73 -5.19
CA LEU A 150 -10.26 0.51 -4.32
C LEU A 150 -10.05 -0.64 -3.33
N GLU A 151 -9.38 -1.72 -3.74
CA GLU A 151 -9.04 -2.80 -2.83
C GLU A 151 -8.00 -2.40 -1.77
N VAL A 152 -6.99 -1.60 -2.17
CA VAL A 152 -5.99 -1.05 -1.22
C VAL A 152 -6.67 -0.08 -0.24
N GLU A 153 -7.62 0.73 -0.69
CA GLU A 153 -8.43 1.60 0.16
C GLU A 153 -9.28 0.81 1.16
N ALA A 154 -9.91 -0.28 0.70
CA ALA A 154 -10.64 -1.18 1.59
C ALA A 154 -9.72 -1.80 2.67
N LEU A 155 -8.51 -2.23 2.29
CA LEU A 155 -7.51 -2.72 3.23
C LEU A 155 -7.06 -1.63 4.22
N PHE A 156 -6.81 -0.41 3.74
CA PHE A 156 -6.49 0.74 4.59
C PHE A 156 -7.55 0.96 5.66
N ASN A 157 -8.83 0.93 5.27
CA ASN A 157 -9.94 1.11 6.18
C ASN A 157 -10.06 -0.06 7.19
N MET A 158 -9.77 -1.30 6.77
CA MET A 158 -9.68 -2.45 7.69
C MET A 158 -8.57 -2.23 8.74
N ILE A 159 -7.37 -1.81 8.33
CA ILE A 159 -6.25 -1.55 9.24
C ILE A 159 -6.58 -0.40 10.20
N LYS A 160 -7.22 0.65 9.70
CA LYS A 160 -7.68 1.79 10.51
C LYS A 160 -8.69 1.34 11.59
N ALA A 161 -9.63 0.47 11.23
CA ALA A 161 -10.59 -0.10 12.17
C ALA A 161 -9.91 -0.99 13.22
N LEU A 162 -8.93 -1.82 12.83
CA LEU A 162 -8.11 -2.60 13.75
C LEU A 162 -7.38 -1.70 14.76
N ARG A 163 -6.73 -0.65 14.26
CA ARG A 163 -6.04 0.32 15.11
C ARG A 163 -6.97 1.02 16.11
N GLN A 164 -8.22 1.27 15.71
CA GLN A 164 -9.24 1.82 16.62
C GLN A 164 -9.70 0.79 17.65
N SER A 165 -9.89 -0.46 17.25
CA SER A 165 -10.29 -1.52 18.18
C SER A 165 -9.22 -1.82 19.24
N ASP A 166 -7.94 -1.59 18.91
CA ASP A 166 -6.82 -1.76 19.84
C ASP A 166 -6.83 -0.71 20.98
N ASN A 167 -7.65 0.35 20.90
CA ASN A 167 -7.81 1.31 21.99
C ASN A 167 -8.36 0.66 23.29
N ARG A 168 -8.99 -0.52 23.19
CA ARG A 168 -9.40 -1.34 24.37
C ARG A 168 -8.22 -1.79 25.24
N PHE A 169 -6.99 -1.81 24.67
CA PHE A 169 -5.77 -2.14 25.40
C PHE A 169 -5.08 -0.93 26.01
N LEU A 170 -5.65 0.29 25.85
CA LEU A 170 -5.12 1.46 26.53
C LEU A 170 -5.35 1.27 28.04
N PRO A 171 -4.31 1.45 28.87
CA PRO A 171 -4.47 1.43 30.29
C PRO A 171 -5.47 2.49 30.72
N HIS A 172 -6.37 2.12 31.64
CA HIS A 172 -7.31 3.08 32.21
C HIS A 172 -6.53 4.26 32.83
N PRO A 173 -7.00 5.50 32.75
CA PRO A 173 -6.28 6.69 33.30
C PRO A 173 -5.86 6.54 34.77
N PHE A 174 -6.55 5.70 35.55
CA PHE A 174 -6.20 5.37 36.94
C PHE A 174 -4.99 4.44 37.05
N GLU A 175 -4.75 3.53 36.10
CA GLU A 175 -3.61 2.59 36.12
C GLU A 175 -2.30 3.27 35.73
N GLN A 176 -2.35 4.34 34.96
CA GLN A 176 -1.16 5.14 34.63
C GLN A 176 -0.50 5.80 35.83
N ARG A 177 -1.24 6.02 36.94
CA ARG A 177 -0.69 6.62 38.16
C ARG A 177 0.17 5.67 38.99
N TYR A 178 0.08 4.36 38.75
CA TYR A 178 0.81 3.35 39.52
C TYR A 178 1.99 2.72 38.78
N THR A 179 2.26 3.10 37.56
CA THR A 179 3.46 2.69 36.82
C THR A 179 4.62 3.67 36.95
N VAL A 180 4.76 4.32 38.10
CA VAL A 180 6.03 4.95 38.49
C VAL A 180 6.99 3.80 38.80
N PRO A 181 8.15 3.73 38.13
CA PRO A 181 9.06 2.59 38.31
C PRO A 181 9.52 2.51 39.77
N PHE A 182 9.35 1.32 40.33
CA PHE A 182 9.76 0.91 41.71
C PHE A 182 11.27 1.08 41.97
N ARG A 183 12.02 1.73 41.12
CA ARG A 183 13.47 1.93 41.21
C ARG A 183 13.95 3.18 41.91
N GLN A 184 13.05 4.10 42.35
CA GLN A 184 13.50 5.30 43.07
C GLN A 184 13.23 5.29 44.58
N ALA A 185 12.65 4.24 45.11
CA ALA A 185 12.33 4.19 46.56
C ALA A 185 13.41 3.54 47.44
N TYR A 186 14.53 3.07 46.89
CA TYR A 186 15.56 2.36 47.68
C TYR A 186 16.99 2.94 47.56
N VAL A 187 17.13 4.22 47.29
CA VAL A 187 18.43 4.89 47.44
C VAL A 187 18.23 6.09 48.36
N GLY A 188 18.31 5.86 49.67
CA GLY A 188 18.31 7.00 50.60
C GLY A 188 17.95 6.71 52.05
N GLN A 189 18.36 5.55 52.63
CA GLN A 189 18.39 5.41 54.09
C GLN A 189 19.51 4.44 54.48
N HIS A 190 20.73 4.91 54.38
CA HIS A 190 21.85 4.43 55.26
C HIS A 190 22.87 5.60 55.28
N LYS A 191 22.71 6.43 56.29
CA LYS A 191 23.77 7.13 56.99
C LYS A 191 23.42 7.17 58.47
#